data_23cbc55a57e505330a2c60e70630d603
#
_entry.id   23cbc55a57e505330a2c60e70630d603
#
_cell.length_a   1.000
_cell.length_b   1.000
_cell.length_c   1.000
_cell.angle_alpha   90.00
_cell.angle_beta   90.00
_cell.angle_gamma   90.00
#
_symmetry.space_group_name_H-M   'P 1'
#
loop_
_entity.id
_entity.type
_entity.pdbx_description
1 polymer ?
#
loop_
_entity_poly.entity_id
_entity_poly.type
_entity_poly.pdbx_seq_one_letter_code
_entity_poly.pdbx_strand_id
1 'polypeptide(L)'
;MLFSILILLVAIHVMRKCASSFDIAASYLTRNLGEGIKGPTINAVASSLPELLISSMFLFYFKDIKGFSAGYGTIIGSSAFNIALIPVISFVYLYITKGKEKVFQINKRIVKQDALFLLGSISILSLGFFIGVNFYLALLLILFYFVYIFYVFKTRVDKKDKKFV
;
A
#
# COMPACT_ATOMS: atom_id res chain seq x y z
N MET A 1 20.92 -23.67 -12.39
CA MET A 1 21.34 -22.31 -11.99
C MET A 1 21.09 -21.27 -13.10
N LEU A 2 21.65 -21.40 -14.31
CA LEU A 2 21.41 -20.48 -15.45
C LEU A 2 19.92 -20.34 -15.81
N PHE A 3 19.19 -21.44 -15.86
CA PHE A 3 17.75 -21.46 -16.16
C PHE A 3 16.92 -20.69 -15.11
N SER A 4 17.27 -20.80 -13.82
CA SER A 4 16.59 -20.07 -12.75
C SER A 4 16.85 -18.56 -12.83
N ILE A 5 18.07 -18.16 -13.21
CA ILE A 5 18.43 -16.76 -13.44
C ILE A 5 17.66 -16.20 -14.65
N LEU A 6 17.54 -16.96 -15.73
CA LEU A 6 16.78 -16.54 -16.90
C LEU A 6 15.30 -16.33 -16.56
N ILE A 7 14.67 -17.27 -15.84
CA ILE A 7 13.29 -17.13 -15.38
C ILE A 7 13.14 -15.87 -14.53
N LEU A 8 14.06 -15.61 -13.61
CA LEU A 8 14.03 -14.43 -12.76
C LEU A 8 14.07 -13.13 -13.57
N LEU A 9 14.97 -13.05 -14.56
CA LEU A 9 15.09 -11.87 -15.42
C LEU A 9 13.82 -11.64 -16.26
N VAL A 10 13.26 -12.72 -16.81
CA VAL A 10 11.99 -12.64 -17.56
C VAL A 10 10.86 -12.19 -16.64
N ALA A 11 10.77 -12.76 -15.43
CA ALA A 11 9.76 -12.37 -14.45
C ALA A 11 9.87 -10.88 -14.07
N ILE A 12 11.08 -10.39 -13.80
CA ILE A 12 11.32 -8.97 -13.51
C ILE A 12 10.91 -8.08 -14.68
N HIS A 13 11.22 -8.47 -15.92
CA HIS A 13 10.85 -7.71 -17.12
C HIS A 13 9.32 -7.65 -17.29
N VAL A 14 8.63 -8.77 -17.11
CA VAL A 14 7.16 -8.84 -17.19
C VAL A 14 6.53 -7.99 -16.09
N MET A 15 6.99 -8.13 -14.84
CA MET A 15 6.50 -7.33 -13.72
C MET A 15 6.66 -5.83 -13.96
N ARG A 16 7.81 -5.40 -14.50
CA ARG A 16 8.05 -3.98 -14.82
C ARG A 16 7.04 -3.45 -15.86
N LYS A 17 6.74 -4.23 -16.90
CA LYS A 17 5.75 -3.85 -17.92
C LYS A 17 4.34 -3.80 -17.32
N CYS A 18 3.96 -4.80 -16.54
CA CYS A 18 2.66 -4.84 -15.86
C CYS A 18 2.48 -3.65 -14.91
N ALA A 19 3.50 -3.33 -14.09
CA ALA A 19 3.46 -2.20 -13.18
C ALA A 19 3.26 -0.87 -13.92
N SER A 20 3.99 -0.65 -15.03
CA SER A 20 3.83 0.56 -15.85
C SER A 20 2.42 0.68 -16.46
N SER A 21 1.89 -0.40 -17.02
CA SER A 21 0.53 -0.43 -17.58
C SER A 21 -0.53 -0.20 -16.50
N PHE A 22 -0.29 -0.74 -15.31
CA PHE A 22 -1.15 -0.56 -14.17
C PHE A 22 -1.17 0.90 -13.69
N ASP A 23 -0.01 1.56 -13.58
CA ASP A 23 0.10 2.98 -13.21
C ASP A 23 -0.68 3.88 -14.19
N ILE A 24 -0.64 3.58 -15.47
CA ILE A 24 -1.40 4.30 -16.51
C ILE A 24 -2.90 4.11 -16.27
N ALA A 25 -3.35 2.88 -16.07
CA ALA A 25 -4.75 2.55 -15.82
C ALA A 25 -5.27 3.18 -14.53
N ALA A 26 -4.49 3.08 -13.43
CA ALA A 26 -4.82 3.70 -12.16
C ALA A 26 -4.91 5.23 -12.26
N SER A 27 -3.98 5.84 -13.01
CA SER A 27 -3.98 7.28 -13.27
C SER A 27 -5.20 7.73 -14.09
N TYR A 28 -5.62 6.93 -15.04
CA TYR A 28 -6.83 7.19 -15.82
C TYR A 28 -8.10 7.09 -14.98
N LEU A 29 -8.24 6.02 -14.21
CA LEU A 29 -9.39 5.81 -13.31
C LEU A 29 -9.50 6.89 -12.24
N THR A 30 -8.37 7.40 -11.77
CA THR A 30 -8.32 8.40 -10.69
C THR A 30 -8.18 9.82 -11.17
N ARG A 31 -8.24 10.09 -12.47
CA ARG A 31 -8.03 11.43 -13.05
C ARG A 31 -8.93 12.52 -12.45
N ASN A 32 -10.16 12.16 -12.07
CA ASN A 32 -11.13 13.05 -11.46
C ASN A 32 -11.03 13.14 -9.93
N LEU A 33 -10.19 12.29 -9.30
CA LEU A 33 -9.98 12.29 -7.86
C LEU A 33 -8.81 13.23 -7.50
N GLY A 34 -8.96 13.95 -6.40
CA GLY A 34 -7.85 14.75 -5.86
C GLY A 34 -6.67 13.88 -5.43
N GLU A 35 -5.45 14.42 -5.49
CA GLU A 35 -4.21 13.70 -5.13
C GLU A 35 -4.26 13.07 -3.71
N GLY A 36 -4.91 13.75 -2.76
CA GLY A 36 -5.09 13.24 -1.41
C GLY A 36 -6.01 12.01 -1.28
N ILE A 37 -6.80 11.68 -2.32
CA ILE A 37 -7.69 10.52 -2.36
C ILE A 37 -7.06 9.38 -3.16
N LYS A 38 -6.39 9.73 -4.25
CA LYS A 38 -5.76 8.80 -5.17
C LYS A 38 -4.77 7.84 -4.48
N GLY A 39 -3.91 8.41 -3.60
CA GLY A 39 -2.90 7.65 -2.86
C GLY A 39 -3.49 6.52 -2.00
N PRO A 40 -4.33 6.85 -1.00
CA PRO A 40 -4.83 5.86 -0.04
C PRO A 40 -5.94 4.94 -0.59
N THR A 41 -6.41 5.17 -1.80
CA THR A 41 -7.44 4.34 -2.45
C THR A 41 -6.83 3.43 -3.52
N ILE A 42 -6.93 3.84 -4.78
CA ILE A 42 -6.56 3.00 -5.91
C ILE A 42 -5.07 2.67 -5.92
N ASN A 43 -4.21 3.64 -5.64
CA ASN A 43 -2.76 3.38 -5.64
C ASN A 43 -2.36 2.41 -4.51
N ALA A 44 -2.99 2.52 -3.32
CA ALA A 44 -2.71 1.61 -2.21
C ALA A 44 -3.14 0.16 -2.54
N VAL A 45 -4.35 -0.01 -3.05
CA VAL A 45 -4.83 -1.35 -3.47
C VAL A 45 -3.94 -1.92 -4.55
N ALA A 46 -3.61 -1.10 -5.51
CA ALA A 46 -2.82 -1.46 -6.65
C ALA A 46 -1.39 -1.89 -6.34
N SER A 47 -0.71 -1.13 -5.51
CA SER A 47 0.65 -1.47 -5.09
C SER A 47 0.69 -2.74 -4.25
N SER A 48 -0.42 -3.14 -3.63
CA SER A 48 -0.53 -4.35 -2.80
C SER A 48 -1.11 -5.57 -3.53
N LEU A 49 -1.52 -5.42 -4.80
CA LEU A 49 -2.03 -6.54 -5.60
C LEU A 49 -1.01 -7.67 -5.80
N PRO A 50 0.28 -7.41 -6.11
CA PRO A 50 1.27 -8.47 -6.25
C PRO A 50 1.42 -9.30 -4.97
N GLU A 51 1.47 -8.65 -3.82
CA GLU A 51 1.59 -9.30 -2.51
C GLU A 51 0.35 -10.14 -2.19
N LEU A 52 -0.84 -9.62 -2.52
CA LEU A 52 -2.09 -10.36 -2.36
C LEU A 52 -2.10 -11.62 -3.23
N LEU A 53 -1.69 -11.52 -4.49
CA LEU A 53 -1.63 -12.66 -5.40
C LEU A 53 -0.61 -13.71 -4.93
N ILE A 54 0.61 -13.28 -4.54
CA ILE A 54 1.66 -14.17 -4.07
C ILE A 54 1.23 -14.87 -2.78
N SER A 55 0.70 -14.14 -1.80
CA SER A 55 0.25 -14.72 -0.55
C SER A 55 -0.95 -15.66 -0.73
N SER A 56 -1.88 -15.31 -1.63
CA SER A 56 -2.98 -16.19 -2.00
C SER A 56 -2.47 -17.48 -2.65
N MET A 57 -1.47 -17.38 -3.51
CA MET A 57 -0.85 -18.54 -4.14
C MET A 57 -0.19 -19.47 -3.12
N PHE A 58 0.52 -18.91 -2.13
CA PHE A 58 1.07 -19.69 -1.03
C PHE A 58 -0.01 -20.40 -0.21
N LEU A 59 -1.11 -19.70 0.10
CA LEU A 59 -2.22 -20.27 0.89
C LEU A 59 -2.97 -21.36 0.14
N PHE A 60 -3.30 -21.14 -1.14
CA PHE A 60 -4.12 -22.07 -1.92
C PHE A 60 -3.33 -23.25 -2.46
N TYR A 61 -2.05 -23.07 -2.81
CA TYR A 61 -1.22 -24.11 -3.39
C TYR A 61 -0.58 -25.02 -2.34
N PHE A 62 0.07 -24.47 -1.33
CA PHE A 62 0.76 -25.27 -0.32
C PHE A 62 -0.20 -25.84 0.74
N LYS A 63 -1.24 -25.09 1.11
CA LYS A 63 -2.29 -25.51 2.07
C LYS A 63 -1.78 -26.00 3.42
N ASP A 64 -0.58 -25.60 3.82
CA ASP A 64 0.08 -26.00 5.05
C ASP A 64 0.56 -24.79 5.86
N ILE A 65 1.14 -25.04 7.03
CA ILE A 65 1.70 -24.02 7.91
C ILE A 65 2.84 -23.25 7.21
N LYS A 66 3.63 -23.92 6.36
CA LYS A 66 4.74 -23.29 5.64
C LYS A 66 4.24 -22.30 4.59
N GLY A 67 3.20 -22.68 3.85
CA GLY A 67 2.54 -21.79 2.90
C GLY A 67 1.92 -20.58 3.59
N PHE A 68 1.25 -20.79 4.73
CA PHE A 68 0.72 -19.67 5.53
C PHE A 68 1.83 -18.74 6.00
N SER A 69 2.91 -19.29 6.57
CA SER A 69 4.05 -18.48 7.05
C SER A 69 4.74 -17.70 5.93
N ALA A 70 4.90 -18.31 4.75
CA ALA A 70 5.49 -17.64 3.58
C ALA A 70 4.60 -16.52 3.07
N GLY A 71 3.30 -16.74 2.93
CA GLY A 71 2.33 -15.73 2.53
C GLY A 71 2.26 -14.55 3.51
N TYR A 72 2.21 -14.86 4.80
CA TYR A 72 2.20 -13.84 5.86
C TYR A 72 3.51 -13.04 5.90
N GLY A 73 4.66 -13.71 5.75
CA GLY A 73 5.97 -13.07 5.66
C GLY A 73 6.10 -12.13 4.46
N THR A 74 5.51 -12.49 3.33
CA THR A 74 5.46 -11.62 2.13
C THR A 74 4.71 -10.32 2.41
N ILE A 75 3.54 -10.39 3.07
CA ILE A 75 2.72 -9.22 3.40
C ILE A 75 3.44 -8.31 4.39
N ILE A 76 4.01 -8.87 5.46
CA ILE A 76 4.75 -8.08 6.47
C ILE A 76 6.00 -7.45 5.86
N GLY A 77 6.77 -8.22 5.09
CA GLY A 77 7.98 -7.73 4.44
C GLY A 77 7.71 -6.57 3.50
N SER A 78 6.69 -6.68 2.66
CA SER A 78 6.24 -5.60 1.77
C SER A 78 5.77 -4.37 2.55
N SER A 79 5.00 -4.56 3.61
CA SER A 79 4.53 -3.46 4.45
C SER A 79 5.70 -2.71 5.11
N ALA A 80 6.68 -3.43 5.64
CA ALA A 80 7.88 -2.82 6.23
C ALA A 80 8.71 -2.06 5.18
N PHE A 81 8.84 -2.62 3.97
CA PHE A 81 9.53 -1.98 2.86
C PHE A 81 8.82 -0.68 2.45
N ASN A 82 7.50 -0.71 2.30
CA ASN A 82 6.69 0.44 1.90
C ASN A 82 6.70 1.57 2.95
N ILE A 83 6.71 1.23 4.24
CA ILE A 83 6.67 2.22 5.32
C ILE A 83 8.06 2.83 5.59
N ALA A 84 9.12 2.04 5.53
CA ALA A 84 10.46 2.48 5.91
C ALA A 84 11.34 2.82 4.70
N LEU A 85 11.53 1.88 3.78
CA LEU A 85 12.56 2.00 2.75
C LEU A 85 12.16 2.95 1.62
N ILE A 86 10.95 2.86 1.11
CA ILE A 86 10.49 3.69 0.00
C ILE A 86 10.51 5.19 0.35
N PRO A 87 9.96 5.64 1.50
CA PRO A 87 10.04 7.06 1.87
C PRO A 87 11.48 7.56 2.04
N VAL A 88 12.35 6.75 2.64
CA VAL A 88 13.76 7.12 2.85
C VAL A 88 14.48 7.28 1.51
N ILE A 89 14.36 6.29 0.60
CA ILE A 89 14.98 6.35 -0.72
C ILE A 89 14.43 7.53 -1.52
N SER A 90 13.13 7.76 -1.48
CA SER A 90 12.47 8.88 -2.17
C SER A 90 12.98 10.23 -1.65
N PHE A 91 13.13 10.34 -0.33
CA PHE A 91 13.67 11.56 0.28
C PHE A 91 15.13 11.80 -0.12
N VAL A 92 15.98 10.77 -0.03
CA VAL A 92 17.40 10.85 -0.42
C VAL A 92 17.54 11.22 -1.89
N TYR A 93 16.77 10.56 -2.77
CA TYR A 93 16.78 10.86 -4.21
C TYR A 93 16.40 12.31 -4.51
N LEU A 94 15.34 12.81 -3.89
CA LEU A 94 14.90 14.20 -4.09
C LEU A 94 15.90 15.20 -3.51
N TYR A 95 16.49 14.90 -2.37
CA TYR A 95 17.51 15.74 -1.73
C TYR A 95 18.75 15.89 -2.63
N ILE A 96 19.20 14.80 -3.25
CA ILE A 96 20.35 14.79 -4.16
C ILE A 96 20.02 15.50 -5.47
N THR A 97 18.82 15.25 -6.04
CA THR A 97 18.49 15.69 -7.40
C THR A 97 17.98 17.12 -7.47
N LYS A 98 17.20 17.58 -6.48
CA LYS A 98 16.51 18.88 -6.51
C LYS A 98 17.03 19.91 -5.50
N GLY A 99 18.00 19.55 -4.67
CA GLY A 99 18.57 20.43 -3.64
C GLY A 99 17.63 20.72 -2.48
N LYS A 100 18.15 21.49 -1.50
CA LYS A 100 17.45 21.74 -0.22
C LYS A 100 16.16 22.57 -0.33
N GLU A 101 16.01 23.36 -1.38
CA GLU A 101 14.93 24.38 -1.46
C GLU A 101 13.57 23.83 -1.91
N LYS A 102 13.52 22.63 -2.49
CA LYS A 102 12.26 22.00 -2.95
C LYS A 102 11.84 20.81 -2.09
N VAL A 103 12.13 20.88 -0.82
CA VAL A 103 11.75 19.85 0.15
C VAL A 103 10.24 19.81 0.33
N PHE A 104 9.68 18.63 0.20
CA PHE A 104 8.31 18.20 0.45
C PHE A 104 7.41 19.20 1.16
N GLN A 105 6.44 19.75 0.47
CA GLN A 105 5.29 20.37 1.12
C GLN A 105 4.38 19.25 1.67
N ILE A 106 4.69 18.79 2.86
CA ILE A 106 3.90 17.77 3.53
C ILE A 106 2.67 18.43 4.16
N ASN A 107 1.49 18.00 3.75
CA ASN A 107 0.26 18.43 4.41
C ASN A 107 0.14 17.71 5.77
N LYS A 108 0.55 18.38 6.83
CA LYS A 108 0.56 17.87 8.21
C LYS A 108 -0.79 17.26 8.64
N ARG A 109 -1.90 17.81 8.15
CA ARG A 109 -3.24 17.31 8.48
C ARG A 109 -3.48 15.93 7.86
N ILE A 110 -3.11 15.74 6.60
CA ILE A 110 -3.25 14.45 5.91
C ILE A 110 -2.40 13.40 6.61
N VAL A 111 -1.13 13.69 6.87
CA VAL A 111 -0.21 12.77 7.54
C VAL A 111 -0.73 12.39 8.94
N LYS A 112 -1.22 13.36 9.72
CA LYS A 112 -1.79 13.07 11.04
C LYS A 112 -3.02 12.15 10.96
N GLN A 113 -3.88 12.36 9.98
CA GLN A 113 -5.07 11.52 9.76
C GLN A 113 -4.67 10.08 9.39
N ASP A 114 -3.78 9.94 8.41
CA ASP A 114 -3.32 8.64 7.95
C ASP A 114 -2.57 7.88 9.05
N ALA A 115 -1.75 8.59 9.85
CA ALA A 115 -1.05 8.01 10.99
C ALA A 115 -2.01 7.52 12.09
N LEU A 116 -3.10 8.24 12.37
CA LEU A 116 -4.10 7.79 13.35
C LEU A 116 -4.79 6.50 12.91
N PHE A 117 -5.16 6.39 11.63
CA PHE A 117 -5.75 5.16 11.11
C PHE A 117 -4.75 4.01 11.06
N LEU A 118 -3.49 4.27 10.74
CA LEU A 118 -2.42 3.28 10.79
C LEU A 118 -2.23 2.75 12.23
N LEU A 119 -2.13 3.65 13.21
CA LEU A 119 -2.03 3.27 14.63
C LEU A 119 -3.25 2.46 15.09
N GLY A 120 -4.45 2.85 14.67
CA GLY A 120 -5.66 2.10 14.94
C GLY A 120 -5.62 0.68 14.37
N SER A 121 -5.19 0.51 13.11
CA SER A 121 -5.07 -0.81 12.49
C SER A 121 -4.01 -1.69 13.16
N ILE A 122 -2.88 -1.10 13.54
CA ILE A 122 -1.83 -1.80 14.30
C ILE A 122 -2.35 -2.23 15.67
N SER A 123 -3.11 -1.39 16.37
CA SER A 123 -3.72 -1.72 17.67
C SER A 123 -4.70 -2.89 17.55
N ILE A 124 -5.56 -2.88 16.53
CA ILE A 124 -6.49 -4.00 16.24
C ILE A 124 -5.71 -5.28 15.94
N LEU A 125 -4.67 -5.20 15.12
CA LEU A 125 -3.84 -6.35 14.77
C LEU A 125 -3.09 -6.89 16.00
N SER A 126 -2.60 -6.02 16.87
CA SER A 126 -1.92 -6.39 18.12
C SER A 126 -2.84 -7.14 19.08
N LEU A 127 -4.14 -6.80 19.13
CA LEU A 127 -5.12 -7.58 19.88
C LEU A 127 -5.22 -9.02 19.37
N GLY A 128 -4.99 -9.25 18.08
CA GLY A 128 -4.97 -10.58 17.49
C GLY A 128 -3.88 -11.49 18.07
N PHE A 129 -2.79 -10.96 18.60
CA PHE A 129 -1.77 -11.76 19.29
C PHE A 129 -2.28 -12.34 20.62
N PHE A 130 -3.20 -11.65 21.28
CA PHE A 130 -3.77 -12.08 22.56
C PHE A 130 -4.99 -12.97 22.39
N ILE A 131 -5.82 -12.70 21.39
CA ILE A 131 -7.11 -13.41 21.18
C ILE A 131 -6.97 -14.53 20.14
N GLY A 132 -5.88 -14.53 19.39
CA GLY A 132 -5.67 -15.38 18.21
C GLY A 132 -6.19 -14.74 16.94
N VAL A 133 -5.49 -14.99 15.83
CA VAL A 133 -5.90 -14.52 14.50
C VAL A 133 -7.09 -15.35 14.04
N ASN A 134 -8.25 -14.74 13.94
CA ASN A 134 -9.49 -15.40 13.56
C ASN A 134 -10.24 -14.60 12.47
N PHE A 135 -11.27 -15.20 11.91
CA PHE A 135 -12.09 -14.59 10.86
C PHE A 135 -12.71 -13.24 11.29
N TYR A 136 -13.13 -13.12 12.54
CA TYR A 136 -13.74 -11.89 13.04
C TYR A 136 -12.75 -10.72 13.10
N LEU A 137 -11.49 -11.00 13.46
CA LEU A 137 -10.43 -10.00 13.45
C LEU A 137 -10.14 -9.52 12.01
N ALA A 138 -10.10 -10.44 11.05
CA ALA A 138 -9.92 -10.10 9.65
C ALA A 138 -11.08 -9.23 9.13
N LEU A 139 -12.32 -9.61 9.46
CA LEU A 139 -13.50 -8.83 9.10
C LEU A 139 -13.48 -7.42 9.71
N LEU A 140 -13.08 -7.30 10.98
CA LEU A 140 -12.94 -6.03 11.67
C LEU A 140 -11.92 -5.11 10.98
N LEU A 141 -10.76 -5.65 10.57
CA LEU A 141 -9.75 -4.87 9.84
C LEU A 141 -10.24 -4.40 8.47
N ILE A 142 -10.99 -5.24 7.75
CA ILE A 142 -11.61 -4.88 6.47
C ILE A 142 -12.63 -3.76 6.68
N LEU A 143 -13.51 -3.88 7.67
CA LEU A 143 -14.48 -2.84 7.99
C LEU A 143 -13.80 -1.53 8.41
N PHE A 144 -12.74 -1.62 9.21
CA PHE A 144 -11.94 -0.46 9.60
C PHE A 144 -11.31 0.25 8.39
N TYR A 145 -10.83 -0.52 7.41
CA TYR A 145 -10.33 0.05 6.16
C TYR A 145 -11.44 0.75 5.35
N PHE A 146 -12.64 0.19 5.26
CA PHE A 146 -13.76 0.87 4.61
C PHE A 146 -14.16 2.17 5.32
N VAL A 147 -14.14 2.20 6.64
CA VAL A 147 -14.37 3.42 7.43
C VAL A 147 -13.31 4.47 7.09
N TYR A 148 -12.04 4.07 6.99
CA TYR A 148 -10.96 4.96 6.57
C TYR A 148 -11.19 5.53 5.17
N ILE A 149 -11.52 4.70 4.20
CA ILE A 149 -11.81 5.14 2.83
C ILE A 149 -12.98 6.14 2.80
N PHE A 150 -14.07 5.81 3.49
CA PHE A 150 -15.23 6.71 3.60
C PHE A 150 -14.85 8.07 4.22
N TYR A 151 -14.04 8.04 5.27
CA TYR A 151 -13.55 9.24 5.92
C TYR A 151 -12.67 10.09 4.99
N VAL A 152 -11.78 9.45 4.22
CA VAL A 152 -10.92 10.12 3.23
C VAL A 152 -11.76 10.80 2.16
N PHE A 153 -12.75 10.10 1.61
CA PHE A 153 -13.66 10.69 0.63
C PHE A 153 -14.40 11.91 1.20
N LYS A 154 -15.01 11.79 2.36
CA LYS A 154 -15.75 12.87 2.99
C LYS A 154 -14.88 14.11 3.28
N THR A 155 -13.65 13.90 3.78
CA THR A 155 -12.80 15.01 4.24
C THR A 155 -11.94 15.65 3.14
N ARG A 156 -11.69 14.94 2.04
CA ARG A 156 -10.73 15.38 1.00
C ARG A 156 -11.42 15.81 -0.29
N VAL A 157 -12.65 15.33 -0.57
CA VAL A 157 -13.47 15.79 -1.71
C VAL A 157 -13.96 17.21 -1.48
N ASP A 158 -14.49 17.53 -0.30
CA ASP A 158 -15.04 18.86 0.05
C ASP A 158 -14.04 20.04 -0.09
N LYS A 159 -12.74 19.76 -0.24
CA LYS A 159 -11.72 20.81 -0.36
C LYS A 159 -11.38 21.22 -1.80
N LYS A 160 -11.79 20.43 -2.79
CA LYS A 160 -11.53 20.77 -4.19
C LYS A 160 -12.44 21.92 -4.63
N ASP A 161 -13.68 21.97 -4.13
CA ASP A 161 -14.66 23.00 -4.51
C ASP A 161 -14.38 24.38 -3.89
N LYS A 162 -13.60 24.43 -2.79
CA LYS A 162 -13.27 25.71 -2.12
C LYS A 162 -12.01 26.42 -2.64
N LYS A 163 -11.29 25.85 -3.61
CA LYS A 163 -10.11 26.46 -4.23
C LYS A 163 -10.38 27.10 -5.59
N PHE A 164 -11.62 27.04 -6.07
CA PHE A 164 -12.04 27.61 -7.36
C PHE A 164 -13.12 28.71 -7.21
N VAL A 165 -13.22 29.35 -6.05
CA VAL A 165 -13.99 30.58 -5.84
C VAL A 165 -13.07 31.70 -5.43
#